data_340bb0e83f1164908b84a1621d90b756
#
_entry.id   340bb0e83f1164908b84a1621d90b756
#
_cell.length_a   1.000
_cell.length_b   1.000
_cell.length_c   1.000
_cell.angle_alpha   90.00
_cell.angle_beta   90.00
_cell.angle_gamma   90.00
#
_symmetry.space_group_name_H-M   'P 1'
#
loop_
_entity.id
_entity.type
_entity.pdbx_description
1 polymer ?
#
loop_
_entity_poly.entity_id
_entity_poly.type
_entity_poly.pdbx_seq_one_letter_code
_entity_poly.pdbx_strand_id
1 'polypeptide(L)'
;YGYICPIINKQTDKQIMDVPPHNDNERFRRLSLLGRIGWWEADFSAEQYLCSEYVCDLLGMKGDSLSFQDFGRMIREDYRGRITREFLSIKEVEVYEQTFPIHTATGVVWVHSRMGYRELAPDGHLKAFGILQRVTEPVNKEDKDRMYHINNLLYRQNSISHSLSHFLKDESVASGIYEILKDILDFFHAGR
;
A
#
# COMPACT_ATOMS: atom_id res chain seq x y z
N TYR A 1 -1.51 30.59 68.77
CA TYR A 1 -0.38 30.08 67.98
C TYR A 1 -0.85 29.92 66.55
N GLY A 2 -0.68 31.02 65.75
CA GLY A 2 -1.02 31.02 64.33
C GLY A 2 0.24 30.82 63.52
N TYR A 3 0.29 29.75 62.73
CA TYR A 3 1.32 29.56 61.75
C TYR A 3 0.88 30.25 60.45
N ILE A 4 1.59 31.35 60.13
CA ILE A 4 1.45 32.03 58.82
C ILE A 4 2.31 31.25 57.85
N CYS A 5 1.65 30.62 56.87
CA CYS A 5 2.29 29.99 55.77
C CYS A 5 2.70 31.06 54.73
N PRO A 6 3.97 31.18 54.37
CA PRO A 6 4.36 32.14 53.32
C PRO A 6 3.88 31.67 51.96
N ILE A 7 3.05 32.47 51.33
CA ILE A 7 2.61 32.31 49.94
C ILE A 7 3.85 32.52 49.07
N ILE A 8 4.44 31.42 48.60
CA ILE A 8 5.47 31.47 47.57
C ILE A 8 4.76 31.82 46.27
N ASN A 9 4.91 33.07 45.88
CA ASN A 9 4.50 33.57 44.58
C ASN A 9 5.46 32.98 43.52
N LYS A 10 5.18 31.78 43.06
CA LYS A 10 5.84 31.22 41.88
C LYS A 10 5.23 31.88 40.65
N GLN A 11 5.77 33.02 40.29
CA GLN A 11 5.74 33.46 38.89
C GLN A 11 6.53 32.40 38.10
N THR A 12 5.82 31.39 37.69
CA THR A 12 6.31 30.49 36.64
C THR A 12 6.26 31.32 35.37
N ASP A 13 7.39 31.88 35.00
CA ASP A 13 7.67 32.25 33.62
C ASP A 13 7.38 31.04 32.75
N LYS A 14 6.14 30.97 32.26
CA LYS A 14 5.84 30.18 31.08
C LYS A 14 6.61 30.91 29.97
N GLN A 15 7.84 30.56 29.75
CA GLN A 15 8.41 30.62 28.42
C GLN A 15 7.50 29.73 27.57
N ILE A 16 6.49 30.37 27.00
CA ILE A 16 5.81 29.86 25.84
C ILE A 16 6.96 29.73 24.85
N MET A 17 7.51 28.50 24.69
CA MET A 17 8.27 28.19 23.51
C MET A 17 7.36 28.61 22.36
N ASP A 18 7.72 29.69 21.68
CA ASP A 18 7.19 30.01 20.36
C ASP A 18 7.50 28.81 19.47
N VAL A 19 6.61 27.83 19.49
CA VAL A 19 6.61 26.79 18.50
C VAL A 19 6.30 27.53 17.20
N PRO A 20 7.26 27.61 16.27
CA PRO A 20 7.05 28.35 15.04
C PRO A 20 5.74 27.83 14.42
N PRO A 21 4.93 28.74 13.83
CA PRO A 21 3.65 28.35 13.27
C PRO A 21 3.87 27.10 12.43
N HIS A 22 3.14 26.03 12.77
CA HIS A 22 3.30 24.75 12.12
C HIS A 22 3.05 24.93 10.63
N ASN A 23 4.14 24.97 9.87
CA ASN A 23 4.06 25.01 8.42
C ASN A 23 3.59 23.62 7.97
N ASP A 24 2.28 23.44 7.87
CA ASP A 24 1.67 22.18 7.44
C ASP A 24 2.19 21.75 6.07
N ASN A 25 2.57 22.69 5.21
CA ASN A 25 3.22 22.43 3.93
C ASN A 25 4.58 21.71 4.11
N GLU A 26 5.40 22.16 5.06
CA GLU A 26 6.70 21.51 5.31
C GLU A 26 6.55 20.13 5.94
N ARG A 27 5.57 19.94 6.82
CA ARG A 27 5.23 18.63 7.37
C ARG A 27 4.73 17.69 6.30
N PHE A 28 3.82 18.17 5.44
CA PHE A 28 3.30 17.40 4.33
C PHE A 28 4.42 17.03 3.36
N ARG A 29 5.31 17.95 3.04
CA ARG A 29 6.49 17.68 2.21
C ARG A 29 7.37 16.58 2.82
N ARG A 30 7.67 16.65 4.12
CA ARG A 30 8.46 15.61 4.82
C ARG A 30 7.77 14.26 4.81
N LEU A 31 6.46 14.22 5.07
CA LEU A 31 5.67 12.99 5.02
C LEU A 31 5.67 12.39 3.61
N SER A 32 5.53 13.22 2.57
CA SER A 32 5.59 12.79 1.18
C SER A 32 6.94 12.15 0.82
N LEU A 33 8.05 12.77 1.25
CA LEU A 33 9.39 12.23 1.03
C LEU A 33 9.62 10.92 1.78
N LEU A 34 9.24 10.85 3.06
CA LEU A 34 9.39 9.65 3.88
C LEU A 34 8.51 8.50 3.38
N GLY A 35 7.26 8.79 3.04
CA GLY A 35 6.30 7.82 2.52
C GLY A 35 6.53 7.44 1.06
N ARG A 36 7.42 8.16 0.35
CA ARG A 36 7.60 8.03 -1.10
C ARG A 36 6.28 8.16 -1.86
N ILE A 37 5.46 9.11 -1.43
CA ILE A 37 4.13 9.39 -1.96
C ILE A 37 4.08 10.83 -2.41
N GLY A 38 3.63 11.06 -3.64
CA GLY A 38 3.31 12.39 -4.12
C GLY A 38 1.87 12.47 -4.60
N TRP A 39 1.40 13.68 -4.84
CA TRP A 39 0.07 13.91 -5.41
C TRP A 39 0.17 14.34 -6.87
N TRP A 40 -0.90 14.10 -7.58
CA TRP A 40 -1.16 14.61 -8.93
C TRP A 40 -2.58 15.17 -9.01
N GLU A 41 -2.76 16.21 -9.78
CA GLU A 41 -4.04 16.76 -10.21
C GLU A 41 -4.09 16.67 -11.73
N ALA A 42 -5.15 16.09 -12.28
CA ALA A 42 -5.39 15.99 -13.71
C ALA A 42 -6.47 16.99 -14.12
N ASP A 43 -6.18 17.87 -15.05
CA ASP A 43 -7.15 18.71 -15.74
C ASP A 43 -7.46 18.10 -17.11
N PHE A 44 -8.67 17.53 -17.25
CA PHE A 44 -9.07 16.85 -18.49
C PHE A 44 -9.36 17.79 -19.65
N SER A 45 -9.58 19.07 -19.39
CA SER A 45 -9.81 20.06 -20.43
C SER A 45 -8.49 20.59 -20.99
N ALA A 46 -7.50 20.78 -20.11
CA ALA A 46 -6.15 21.17 -20.49
C ALA A 46 -5.28 19.98 -20.93
N GLU A 47 -5.74 18.74 -20.70
CA GLU A 47 -4.98 17.50 -20.90
C GLU A 47 -3.61 17.53 -20.20
N GLN A 48 -3.58 18.05 -18.98
CA GLN A 48 -2.37 18.23 -18.20
C GLN A 48 -2.49 17.69 -16.78
N TYR A 49 -1.36 17.24 -16.24
CA TYR A 49 -1.15 16.98 -14.83
C TYR A 49 -0.43 18.15 -14.19
N LEU A 50 -0.83 18.50 -12.97
CA LEU A 50 -0.03 19.25 -12.01
C LEU A 50 0.45 18.26 -10.96
N CYS A 51 1.74 18.31 -10.59
CA CYS A 51 2.37 17.31 -9.76
C CYS A 51 3.11 17.91 -8.57
N SER A 52 3.13 17.17 -7.46
CA SER A 52 3.96 17.54 -6.31
C SER A 52 5.45 17.40 -6.62
N GLU A 53 6.29 18.10 -5.83
CA GLU A 53 7.75 18.04 -5.92
C GLU A 53 8.26 16.58 -5.98
N TYR A 54 7.75 15.70 -5.11
CA TYR A 54 8.15 14.30 -5.12
C TYR A 54 7.84 13.60 -6.47
N VAL A 55 6.68 13.85 -7.06
CA VAL A 55 6.32 13.28 -8.36
C VAL A 55 7.20 13.85 -9.46
N CYS A 56 7.46 15.16 -9.44
CA CYS A 56 8.35 15.81 -10.40
C CYS A 56 9.76 15.22 -10.34
N ASP A 57 10.31 15.04 -9.16
CA ASP A 57 11.62 14.40 -8.94
C ASP A 57 11.64 12.96 -9.43
N LEU A 58 10.60 12.18 -9.10
CA LEU A 58 10.45 10.79 -9.52
C LEU A 58 10.41 10.66 -11.05
N LEU A 59 9.70 11.56 -11.72
CA LEU A 59 9.54 11.57 -13.17
C LEU A 59 10.70 12.28 -13.90
N GLY A 60 11.57 13.00 -13.19
CA GLY A 60 12.65 13.80 -13.75
C GLY A 60 12.16 15.03 -14.50
N MET A 61 11.07 15.63 -14.03
CA MET A 61 10.46 16.84 -14.63
C MET A 61 11.24 18.10 -14.24
N LYS A 62 11.28 19.08 -15.15
CA LYS A 62 11.88 20.40 -14.88
C LYS A 62 10.87 21.43 -14.32
N GLY A 63 9.61 21.12 -14.31
CA GLY A 63 8.48 21.92 -13.83
C GLY A 63 7.48 21.05 -13.10
N ASP A 64 6.37 21.64 -12.70
CA ASP A 64 5.30 21.00 -11.94
C ASP A 64 4.15 20.47 -12.82
N SER A 65 4.17 20.73 -14.12
CA SER A 65 3.14 20.31 -15.05
C SER A 65 3.67 19.38 -16.14
N LEU A 66 2.82 18.43 -16.56
CA LEU A 66 3.13 17.41 -17.55
C LEU A 66 1.90 17.10 -18.39
N SER A 67 2.04 17.04 -19.73
CA SER A 67 0.93 16.64 -20.59
C SER A 67 0.54 15.16 -20.41
N PHE A 68 -0.73 14.84 -20.62
CA PHE A 68 -1.20 13.43 -20.61
C PHE A 68 -0.43 12.58 -21.63
N GLN A 69 -0.09 13.16 -22.78
CA GLN A 69 0.66 12.50 -23.84
C GLN A 69 2.09 12.16 -23.37
N ASP A 70 2.78 13.10 -22.74
CA ASP A 70 4.17 12.89 -22.30
C ASP A 70 4.22 11.87 -21.15
N PHE A 71 3.30 11.96 -20.20
CA PHE A 71 3.18 10.92 -19.18
C PHE A 71 2.89 9.55 -19.80
N GLY A 72 1.98 9.50 -20.78
CA GLY A 72 1.65 8.26 -21.49
C GLY A 72 2.88 7.63 -22.20
N ARG A 73 3.81 8.45 -22.70
CA ARG A 73 5.07 7.95 -23.29
C ARG A 73 6.01 7.35 -22.27
N MET A 74 5.96 7.81 -21.02
CA MET A 74 6.76 7.25 -19.93
C MET A 74 6.26 5.87 -19.49
N ILE A 75 5.00 5.54 -19.68
CA ILE A 75 4.44 4.23 -19.35
C ILE A 75 5.08 3.18 -20.27
N ARG A 76 5.56 2.09 -19.68
CA ARG A 76 6.13 0.97 -20.45
C ARG A 76 5.11 0.47 -21.47
N GLU A 77 5.57 0.14 -22.68
CA GLU A 77 4.73 -0.06 -23.85
C GLU A 77 3.63 -1.10 -23.68
N ASP A 78 3.95 -2.22 -23.03
CA ASP A 78 3.00 -3.32 -22.77
C ASP A 78 1.87 -2.95 -21.79
N TYR A 79 2.05 -1.89 -20.99
CA TYR A 79 1.04 -1.36 -20.05
C TYR A 79 0.29 -0.14 -20.62
N ARG A 80 0.89 0.60 -21.55
CA ARG A 80 0.42 1.91 -22.01
C ARG A 80 -1.05 1.90 -22.43
N GLY A 81 -1.42 1.00 -23.32
CA GLY A 81 -2.79 0.95 -23.88
C GLY A 81 -3.85 0.69 -22.81
N ARG A 82 -3.56 -0.17 -21.84
CA ARG A 82 -4.45 -0.46 -20.71
C ARG A 82 -4.56 0.73 -19.78
N ILE A 83 -3.45 1.26 -19.30
CA ILE A 83 -3.41 2.36 -18.33
C ILE A 83 -4.06 3.62 -18.89
N THR A 84 -3.78 3.97 -20.16
CA THR A 84 -4.41 5.15 -20.80
C THR A 84 -5.93 5.01 -20.88
N ARG A 85 -6.44 3.83 -21.26
CA ARG A 85 -7.89 3.57 -21.32
C ARG A 85 -8.54 3.68 -19.94
N GLU A 86 -7.94 3.07 -18.94
CA GLU A 86 -8.45 3.09 -17.57
C GLU A 86 -8.37 4.50 -16.96
N PHE A 87 -7.31 5.26 -17.24
CA PHE A 87 -7.23 6.65 -16.84
C PHE A 87 -8.31 7.53 -17.48
N LEU A 88 -8.56 7.37 -18.77
CA LEU A 88 -9.63 8.12 -19.43
C LEU A 88 -11.03 7.75 -18.92
N SER A 89 -11.21 6.52 -18.42
CA SER A 89 -12.46 6.08 -17.80
C SER A 89 -12.72 6.73 -16.43
N ILE A 90 -11.77 7.43 -15.82
CA ILE A 90 -11.95 8.21 -14.56
C ILE A 90 -13.14 9.18 -14.68
N LYS A 91 -13.45 9.65 -15.87
CA LYS A 91 -14.63 10.50 -16.12
C LYS A 91 -15.94 9.85 -15.69
N GLU A 92 -16.00 8.52 -15.67
CA GLU A 92 -17.22 7.72 -15.48
C GLU A 92 -17.16 6.86 -14.20
N VAL A 93 -15.96 6.50 -13.71
CA VAL A 93 -15.78 5.59 -12.57
C VAL A 93 -15.47 6.35 -11.28
N GLU A 94 -15.93 5.80 -10.15
CA GLU A 94 -15.65 6.37 -8.83
C GLU A 94 -14.27 5.99 -8.28
N VAL A 95 -13.72 4.89 -8.74
CA VAL A 95 -12.44 4.35 -8.25
C VAL A 95 -11.49 4.10 -9.40
N TYR A 96 -10.31 4.71 -9.31
CA TYR A 96 -9.18 4.40 -10.16
C TYR A 96 -7.99 4.06 -9.28
N GLU A 97 -7.44 2.86 -9.48
CA GLU A 97 -6.28 2.37 -8.75
C GLU A 97 -5.49 1.41 -9.65
N GLN A 98 -4.24 1.78 -9.97
CA GLN A 98 -3.42 1.05 -10.91
C GLN A 98 -1.97 0.98 -10.48
N THR A 99 -1.34 -0.18 -10.74
CA THR A 99 0.11 -0.37 -10.57
C THR A 99 0.73 -0.69 -11.93
N PHE A 100 1.75 0.09 -12.31
CA PHE A 100 2.37 -0.05 -13.62
C PHE A 100 3.82 0.47 -13.63
N PRO A 101 4.65 0.01 -14.57
CA PRO A 101 6.01 0.48 -14.71
C PRO A 101 6.08 1.72 -15.63
N ILE A 102 6.97 2.64 -15.28
CA ILE A 102 7.29 3.83 -16.06
C ILE A 102 8.79 3.90 -16.33
N HIS A 103 9.16 4.49 -17.44
CA HIS A 103 10.54 4.83 -17.78
C HIS A 103 10.88 6.20 -17.19
N THR A 104 11.94 6.26 -16.40
CA THR A 104 12.48 7.49 -15.85
C THR A 104 13.95 7.65 -16.29
N ALA A 105 14.55 8.77 -16.00
CA ALA A 105 15.97 9.00 -16.28
C ALA A 105 16.90 7.99 -15.58
N THR A 106 16.45 7.39 -14.48
CA THR A 106 17.20 6.41 -13.67
C THR A 106 16.86 4.95 -14.00
N GLY A 107 16.00 4.71 -15.00
CA GLY A 107 15.55 3.38 -15.40
C GLY A 107 14.05 3.15 -15.20
N VAL A 108 13.65 1.88 -15.20
CA VAL A 108 12.25 1.49 -15.00
C VAL A 108 11.92 1.51 -13.52
N VAL A 109 10.82 2.22 -13.19
CA VAL A 109 10.30 2.34 -11.82
C VAL A 109 8.85 1.87 -11.80
N TRP A 110 8.48 1.06 -10.83
CA TRP A 110 7.10 0.70 -10.60
C TRP A 110 6.40 1.75 -9.74
N VAL A 111 5.24 2.17 -10.19
CA VAL A 111 4.41 3.16 -9.50
C VAL A 111 3.01 2.62 -9.26
N HIS A 112 2.46 3.03 -8.13
CA HIS A 112 1.07 2.82 -7.78
C HIS A 112 0.36 4.16 -7.82
N SER A 113 -0.67 4.28 -8.64
CA SER A 113 -1.47 5.48 -8.81
C SER A 113 -2.90 5.21 -8.35
N ARG A 114 -3.41 6.08 -7.49
CA ARG A 114 -4.78 6.01 -6.98
C ARG A 114 -5.43 7.38 -7.03
N MET A 115 -6.65 7.44 -7.56
CA MET A 115 -7.50 8.62 -7.49
C MET A 115 -8.16 8.71 -6.11
N GLY A 116 -8.09 9.90 -5.49
CA GLY A 116 -8.77 10.19 -4.24
C GLY A 116 -10.17 10.74 -4.46
N TYR A 117 -10.31 11.71 -5.35
CA TYR A 117 -11.59 12.29 -5.71
C TYR A 117 -11.53 12.95 -7.09
N ARG A 118 -12.69 13.27 -7.62
CA ARG A 118 -12.88 14.09 -8.82
C ARG A 118 -13.92 15.17 -8.56
N GLU A 119 -13.79 16.28 -9.24
CA GLU A 119 -14.72 17.39 -9.14
C GLU A 119 -14.96 18.04 -10.51
N LEU A 120 -16.15 18.59 -10.67
CA LEU A 120 -16.46 19.47 -11.79
C LEU A 120 -16.22 20.91 -11.30
N ALA A 121 -15.19 21.55 -11.82
CA ALA A 121 -14.88 22.94 -11.48
C ALA A 121 -16.03 23.88 -11.94
N PRO A 122 -16.17 25.08 -11.33
CA PRO A 122 -17.24 26.02 -11.66
C PRO A 122 -17.28 26.44 -13.15
N ASP A 123 -16.18 26.34 -13.84
CA ASP A 123 -16.02 26.60 -15.27
C ASP A 123 -16.42 25.38 -16.17
N GLY A 124 -16.89 24.31 -15.57
CA GLY A 124 -17.29 23.08 -16.25
C GLY A 124 -16.13 22.12 -16.57
N HIS A 125 -14.90 22.42 -16.12
CA HIS A 125 -13.76 21.55 -16.32
C HIS A 125 -13.77 20.39 -15.32
N LEU A 126 -13.60 19.17 -15.82
CA LEU A 126 -13.43 18.00 -14.98
C LEU A 126 -11.98 17.92 -14.50
N LYS A 127 -11.81 17.88 -13.20
CA LYS A 127 -10.53 17.67 -12.53
C LYS A 127 -10.57 16.37 -11.71
N ALA A 128 -9.44 15.71 -11.61
CA ALA A 128 -9.26 14.57 -10.73
C ALA A 128 -7.98 14.76 -9.91
N PHE A 129 -8.03 14.35 -8.66
CA PHE A 129 -6.91 14.39 -7.73
C PHE A 129 -6.57 13.00 -7.23
N GLY A 130 -5.28 12.70 -7.15
CA GLY A 130 -4.84 11.42 -6.69
C GLY A 130 -3.41 11.42 -6.14
N ILE A 131 -2.94 10.24 -5.82
CA ILE A 131 -1.58 10.01 -5.34
C ILE A 131 -0.82 9.12 -6.31
N LEU A 132 0.49 9.31 -6.36
CA LEU A 132 1.46 8.45 -7.03
C LEU A 132 2.51 8.02 -6.02
N GLN A 133 2.71 6.74 -5.89
CA GLN A 133 3.69 6.16 -4.97
C GLN A 133 4.65 5.25 -5.72
N ARG A 134 5.94 5.37 -5.43
CA ARG A 134 6.90 4.38 -5.89
C ARG A 134 6.73 3.09 -5.11
N VAL A 135 6.61 1.97 -5.80
CA VAL A 135 6.45 0.64 -5.22
C VAL A 135 7.52 -0.31 -5.76
N THR A 136 7.66 -1.45 -5.12
CA THR A 136 8.43 -2.55 -5.68
C THR A 136 7.65 -3.20 -6.82
N GLU A 137 8.36 -3.82 -7.76
CA GLU A 137 7.72 -4.59 -8.82
C GLU A 137 6.74 -5.59 -8.20
N PRO A 138 5.45 -5.56 -8.57
CA PRO A 138 4.51 -6.54 -8.05
C PRO A 138 4.92 -7.92 -8.55
N VAL A 139 5.01 -8.85 -7.63
CA VAL A 139 5.18 -10.26 -7.96
C VAL A 139 4.04 -10.65 -8.91
N ASN A 140 4.37 -11.31 -10.01
CA ASN A 140 3.40 -11.69 -11.02
C ASN A 140 2.18 -12.35 -10.36
N LYS A 141 0.98 -12.08 -10.87
CA LYS A 141 -0.27 -12.60 -10.27
C LYS A 141 -0.22 -14.12 -10.08
N GLU A 142 0.37 -14.84 -11.04
CA GLU A 142 0.59 -16.28 -10.95
C GLU A 142 1.51 -16.66 -9.79
N ASP A 143 2.58 -15.90 -9.56
CA ASP A 143 3.50 -16.13 -8.44
C ASP A 143 2.83 -15.77 -7.10
N LYS A 144 2.02 -14.72 -7.09
CA LYS A 144 1.24 -14.31 -5.90
C LYS A 144 0.19 -15.36 -5.56
N ASP A 145 -0.52 -15.88 -6.55
CA ASP A 145 -1.51 -16.93 -6.37
C ASP A 145 -0.83 -18.25 -5.94
N ARG A 146 0.34 -18.55 -6.51
CA ARG A 146 1.16 -19.69 -6.10
C ARG A 146 1.68 -19.55 -4.66
N MET A 147 2.21 -18.38 -4.30
CA MET A 147 2.65 -18.08 -2.92
C MET A 147 1.50 -18.17 -1.92
N TYR A 148 0.33 -17.64 -2.27
CA TYR A 148 -0.87 -17.74 -1.45
C TYR A 148 -1.31 -19.21 -1.26
N HIS A 149 -1.27 -19.98 -2.34
CA HIS A 149 -1.59 -21.42 -2.28
C HIS A 149 -0.58 -22.19 -1.42
N ILE A 150 0.72 -21.95 -1.59
CA ILE A 150 1.78 -22.56 -0.76
C ILE A 150 1.60 -22.18 0.72
N ASN A 151 1.37 -20.91 1.03
CA ASN A 151 1.15 -20.46 2.39
C ASN A 151 -0.08 -21.11 3.03
N ASN A 152 -1.17 -21.26 2.29
CA ASN A 152 -2.35 -21.98 2.75
C ASN A 152 -2.08 -23.47 3.01
N LEU A 153 -1.31 -24.12 2.15
CA LEU A 153 -0.91 -25.52 2.37
C LEU A 153 -0.05 -25.66 3.62
N LEU A 154 0.94 -24.78 3.81
CA LEU A 154 1.79 -24.77 5.00
C LEU A 154 0.99 -24.50 6.27
N TYR A 155 0.05 -23.55 6.23
CA TYR A 155 -0.84 -23.27 7.36
C TYR A 155 -1.69 -24.50 7.72
N ARG A 156 -2.28 -25.16 6.73
CA ARG A 156 -3.06 -26.41 6.95
C ARG A 156 -2.19 -27.51 7.50
N GLN A 157 -0.98 -27.71 6.97
CA GLN A 157 -0.05 -28.73 7.44
C GLN A 157 0.35 -28.47 8.91
N ASN A 158 0.67 -27.22 9.26
CA ASN A 158 1.00 -26.85 10.63
C ASN A 158 -0.20 -27.03 11.57
N SER A 159 -1.41 -26.69 11.14
CA SER A 159 -2.63 -26.88 11.93
C SER A 159 -2.91 -28.36 12.18
N ILE A 160 -2.77 -29.21 11.16
CA ILE A 160 -2.91 -30.66 11.29
C ILE A 160 -1.84 -31.23 12.22
N SER A 161 -0.56 -30.85 12.05
CA SER A 161 0.54 -31.29 12.89
C SER A 161 0.33 -30.90 14.35
N HIS A 162 -0.14 -29.67 14.59
CA HIS A 162 -0.47 -29.20 15.93
C HIS A 162 -1.62 -29.99 16.56
N SER A 163 -2.67 -30.24 15.79
CA SER A 163 -3.81 -31.05 16.25
C SER A 163 -3.39 -32.48 16.55
N LEU A 164 -2.62 -33.11 15.66
CA LEU A 164 -2.10 -34.48 15.89
C LEU A 164 -1.19 -34.50 17.13
N SER A 165 -0.31 -33.53 17.33
CA SER A 165 0.56 -33.49 18.52
C SER A 165 -0.23 -33.32 19.82
N HIS A 166 -1.36 -32.62 19.76
CA HIS A 166 -2.26 -32.47 20.90
C HIS A 166 -3.00 -33.81 21.21
N PHE A 167 -3.48 -34.49 20.18
CA PHE A 167 -4.12 -35.80 20.32
C PHE A 167 -3.13 -36.86 20.81
N LEU A 168 -1.90 -36.87 20.31
CA LEU A 168 -0.88 -37.86 20.71
C LEU A 168 -0.34 -37.65 22.14
N LYS A 169 -0.61 -36.54 22.79
CA LYS A 169 -0.33 -36.32 24.22
C LYS A 169 -1.32 -37.01 25.14
N ASP A 170 -2.49 -37.36 24.64
CA ASP A 170 -3.46 -38.16 25.35
C ASP A 170 -3.16 -39.64 25.08
N GLU A 171 -2.59 -40.33 26.08
CA GLU A 171 -2.16 -41.75 25.96
C GLU A 171 -3.29 -42.67 25.51
N SER A 172 -4.53 -42.38 25.88
CA SER A 172 -5.71 -43.17 25.49
C SER A 172 -6.01 -43.07 23.99
N VAL A 173 -5.84 -41.88 23.40
CA VAL A 173 -6.07 -41.65 21.97
C VAL A 173 -4.93 -42.20 21.13
N ALA A 174 -3.69 -42.05 21.61
CA ALA A 174 -2.51 -42.59 20.93
C ALA A 174 -2.57 -44.12 20.84
N SER A 175 -3.00 -44.79 21.91
CA SER A 175 -3.23 -46.25 21.95
C SER A 175 -4.31 -46.66 20.96
N GLY A 176 -5.45 -45.99 20.93
CA GLY A 176 -6.54 -46.26 19.99
C GLY A 176 -6.15 -46.09 18.52
N ILE A 177 -5.40 -45.05 18.20
CA ILE A 177 -4.90 -44.87 16.83
C ILE A 177 -3.91 -45.96 16.43
N TYR A 178 -3.04 -46.38 17.36
CA TYR A 178 -2.08 -47.44 17.10
C TYR A 178 -2.79 -48.77 16.82
N GLU A 179 -3.86 -49.12 17.57
CA GLU A 179 -4.65 -50.30 17.31
C GLU A 179 -5.34 -50.29 15.95
N ILE A 180 -5.95 -49.15 15.57
CA ILE A 180 -6.58 -48.97 14.25
C ILE A 180 -5.56 -49.16 13.13
N LEU A 181 -4.38 -48.52 13.25
CA LEU A 181 -3.32 -48.66 12.25
C LEU A 181 -2.81 -50.09 12.15
N LYS A 182 -2.72 -50.79 13.25
CA LYS A 182 -2.34 -52.23 13.30
C LYS A 182 -3.36 -53.07 12.57
N ASP A 183 -4.65 -52.89 12.86
CA ASP A 183 -5.74 -53.63 12.21
C ASP A 183 -5.76 -53.38 10.69
N ILE A 184 -5.51 -52.15 10.25
CA ILE A 184 -5.38 -51.79 8.83
C ILE A 184 -4.18 -52.53 8.19
N LEU A 185 -3.03 -52.53 8.85
CA LEU A 185 -1.84 -53.23 8.36
C LEU A 185 -2.06 -54.75 8.27
N ASP A 186 -2.68 -55.35 9.29
CA ASP A 186 -2.99 -56.77 9.32
C ASP A 186 -4.00 -57.14 8.22
N PHE A 187 -4.99 -56.27 7.93
CA PHE A 187 -5.92 -56.46 6.82
C PHE A 187 -5.20 -56.47 5.46
N PHE A 188 -4.23 -55.57 5.24
CA PHE A 188 -3.45 -55.57 3.98
C PHE A 188 -2.44 -56.73 3.89
N HIS A 189 -1.99 -57.30 5.01
CA HIS A 189 -1.09 -58.44 5.01
C HIS A 189 -1.83 -59.78 4.87
N ALA A 190 -3.09 -59.90 5.33
CA ALA A 190 -3.90 -61.10 5.22
C ALA A 190 -4.46 -61.34 3.81
N GLY A 191 -4.37 -60.36 2.91
CA GLY A 191 -4.85 -60.41 1.54
C GLY A 191 -3.80 -60.81 0.49
N ARG A 192 -2.65 -61.34 0.90
CA ARG A 192 -1.60 -61.85 -0.01
C ARG A 192 -1.52 -63.37 0.04
#